data_c9e3f79d09539967aeba3d4f173ae2e2
#
_entry.id   c9e3f79d09539967aeba3d4f173ae2e2
#
_cell.length_a   1.000
_cell.length_b   1.000
_cell.length_c   1.000
_cell.angle_alpha   90.00
_cell.angle_beta   90.00
_cell.angle_gamma   90.00
#
_symmetry.space_group_name_H-M   'P 1'
#
loop_
_entity.id
_entity.type
_entity.pdbx_description
1 polymer ?
#
loop_
_entity_poly.entity_id
_entity_poly.type
_entity_poly.pdbx_seq_one_letter_code
_entity_poly.pdbx_strand_id
1 'polypeptide(L)' 'MNLTTVMATNVRRARHAGKMTQEELADRAGLSARYLGSIERAAVSPTITVLERLAKALGVDPCELIRSPPRRQRRR' A
#
# COMPACT_ATOMS: atom_id res chain seq x y z
N MET A 1 -11.70 11.72 0.91
CA MET A 1 -10.77 10.67 1.27
C MET A 1 -9.35 11.20 1.21
N ASN A 2 -8.55 10.94 2.19
CA ASN A 2 -7.20 11.49 2.21
C ASN A 2 -6.18 10.47 1.71
N LEU A 3 -4.97 10.95 1.41
CA LEU A 3 -3.95 10.10 0.83
C LEU A 3 -3.48 8.98 1.75
N THR A 4 -3.54 9.17 3.04
CA THR A 4 -3.16 8.12 3.98
C THR A 4 -4.08 6.93 3.82
N THR A 5 -5.39 7.18 3.72
CA THR A 5 -6.37 6.13 3.53
C THR A 5 -6.25 5.49 2.14
N VAL A 6 -6.01 6.32 1.13
CA VAL A 6 -5.84 5.82 -0.24
C VAL A 6 -4.65 4.89 -0.28
N MET A 7 -3.54 5.30 0.30
CA MET A 7 -2.33 4.48 0.29
C MET A 7 -2.54 3.18 1.05
N ALA A 8 -3.20 3.26 2.22
CA ALA A 8 -3.47 2.07 3.01
C ALA A 8 -4.22 1.02 2.20
N THR A 9 -5.26 1.46 1.50
CA THR A 9 -6.07 0.59 0.68
C THR A 9 -5.26 0.01 -0.48
N ASN A 10 -4.52 0.88 -1.16
CA ASN A 10 -3.77 0.44 -2.33
C ASN A 10 -2.63 -0.51 -2.00
N VAL A 11 -1.94 -0.27 -0.89
CA VAL A 11 -0.87 -1.17 -0.47
C VAL A 11 -1.43 -2.55 -0.15
N ARG A 12 -2.54 -2.57 0.60
CA ARG A 12 -3.14 -3.84 0.96
C ARG A 12 -3.63 -4.60 -0.26
N ARG A 13 -4.27 -3.89 -1.19
CA ARG A 13 -4.78 -4.54 -2.40
C ARG A 13 -3.63 -5.06 -3.27
N ALA A 14 -2.57 -4.28 -3.43
CA ALA A 14 -1.43 -4.72 -4.22
C ALA A 14 -0.74 -5.91 -3.57
N ARG A 15 -0.67 -5.90 -2.24
CA ARG A 15 -0.07 -7.01 -1.52
C ARG A 15 -0.86 -8.30 -1.75
N HIS A 16 -2.19 -8.21 -1.64
CA HIS A 16 -3.04 -9.38 -1.86
C HIS A 16 -2.96 -9.84 -3.32
N ALA A 17 -2.92 -8.90 -4.26
CA ALA A 17 -2.80 -9.27 -5.67
C ALA A 17 -1.50 -10.01 -5.94
N GLY A 18 -0.45 -9.67 -5.20
CA GLY A 18 0.84 -10.35 -5.32
C GLY A 18 0.96 -11.57 -4.45
N LYS A 19 -0.12 -11.91 -3.74
CA LYS A 19 -0.16 -13.08 -2.86
C LYS A 19 0.94 -13.09 -1.81
N MET A 20 1.20 -11.93 -1.24
CA MET A 20 2.20 -11.79 -0.18
C MET A 20 1.54 -11.63 1.17
N THR A 21 2.19 -12.16 2.20
CA THR A 21 1.78 -11.88 3.58
C THR A 21 2.34 -10.52 3.96
N GLN A 22 1.86 -9.96 5.07
CA GLN A 22 2.42 -8.72 5.58
C GLN A 22 3.91 -8.89 5.90
N GLU A 23 4.29 -10.02 6.46
CA GLU A 23 5.69 -10.27 6.76
C GLU A 23 6.54 -10.28 5.51
N GLU A 24 6.04 -10.90 4.45
CA GLU A 24 6.80 -10.96 3.20
C GLU A 24 7.00 -9.59 2.60
N LEU A 25 5.94 -8.80 2.54
CA LEU A 25 6.07 -7.47 1.97
C LEU A 25 6.96 -6.58 2.84
N ALA A 26 6.79 -6.64 4.16
CA ALA A 26 7.59 -5.84 5.06
C ALA A 26 9.07 -6.18 4.90
N ASP A 27 9.38 -7.46 4.82
CA ASP A 27 10.75 -7.90 4.65
C ASP A 27 11.35 -7.35 3.36
N ARG A 28 10.61 -7.44 2.27
CA ARG A 28 11.10 -6.94 0.98
C ARG A 28 11.26 -5.43 0.96
N ALA A 29 10.43 -4.73 1.71
CA ALA A 29 10.48 -3.27 1.76
C ALA A 29 11.40 -2.73 2.84
N GLY A 30 11.98 -3.61 3.65
CA GLY A 30 12.88 -3.17 4.72
C GLY A 30 12.13 -2.54 5.87
N LEU A 31 10.91 -3.01 6.15
CA LEU A 31 10.07 -2.49 7.22
C LEU A 31 9.75 -3.61 8.19
N SER A 32 9.31 -3.25 9.39
CA SER A 32 8.78 -4.27 10.29
C SER A 32 7.35 -4.59 9.88
N ALA A 33 6.92 -5.81 10.14
CA ALA A 33 5.55 -6.21 9.83
C ALA A 33 4.57 -5.37 10.63
N ARG A 34 4.94 -5.01 11.84
CA ARG A 34 4.10 -4.18 12.67
C ARG A 34 3.87 -2.80 12.05
N TYR A 35 4.92 -2.19 11.54
CA TYR A 35 4.81 -0.89 10.92
C TYR A 35 3.98 -0.98 9.65
N LEU A 36 4.20 -2.03 8.85
CA LEU A 36 3.41 -2.22 7.65
C LEU A 36 1.94 -2.39 8.01
N GLY A 37 1.65 -3.12 9.08
CA GLY A 37 0.27 -3.26 9.54
C GLY A 37 -0.36 -1.92 9.87
N SER A 38 0.41 -1.03 10.50
CA SER A 38 -0.07 0.31 10.81
C SER A 38 -0.36 1.11 9.55
N ILE A 39 0.47 0.95 8.53
CA ILE A 39 0.26 1.62 7.25
C ILE A 39 -1.05 1.12 6.62
N GLU A 40 -1.25 -0.19 6.63
CA GLU A 40 -2.43 -0.77 5.99
C GLU A 40 -3.73 -0.45 6.72
N ARG A 41 -3.64 -0.05 7.98
CA ARG A 41 -4.80 0.39 8.73
C ARG A 41 -5.00 1.90 8.68
N ALA A 42 -4.15 2.60 7.93
CA ALA A 42 -4.16 4.05 7.85
C ALA A 42 -3.93 4.70 9.22
N ALA A 43 -3.20 4.01 10.09
CA ALA A 43 -2.90 4.52 11.42
C ALA A 43 -1.70 5.45 11.45
N VAL A 44 -0.89 5.43 10.40
CA VAL A 44 0.29 6.28 10.30
C VAL A 44 0.37 6.86 8.91
N SER A 45 1.15 7.93 8.78
CA SER A 45 1.34 8.56 7.48
C SER A 45 2.79 8.29 7.06
N PRO A 46 3.01 7.35 6.14
CA PRO A 46 4.38 6.98 5.76
C PRO A 46 5.09 8.11 5.04
N THR A 47 6.41 8.08 5.10
CA THR A 47 7.21 9.03 4.36
C THR A 47 7.24 8.64 2.88
N ILE A 48 7.70 9.57 2.06
CA ILE A 48 7.89 9.30 0.64
C ILE A 48 8.90 8.18 0.44
N THR A 49 9.92 8.12 1.30
CA THR A 49 10.91 7.05 1.21
C THR A 49 10.27 5.69 1.42
N VAL A 50 9.37 5.60 2.39
CA VAL A 50 8.68 4.34 2.66
C VAL A 50 7.76 3.99 1.50
N LEU A 51 7.09 4.98 0.94
CA LEU A 51 6.24 4.77 -0.24
C LEU A 51 7.07 4.16 -1.37
N GLU A 52 8.24 4.72 -1.61
CA GLU A 52 9.12 4.24 -2.65
C GLU A 52 9.53 2.78 -2.41
N ARG A 53 9.88 2.44 -1.18
CA ARG A 53 10.26 1.09 -0.85
C ARG A 53 9.12 0.09 -1.05
N LEU A 54 7.92 0.49 -0.67
CA LEU A 54 6.77 -0.37 -0.85
C LEU A 54 6.46 -0.59 -2.32
N ALA A 55 6.53 0.48 -3.12
CA ALA A 55 6.26 0.37 -4.55
C ALA A 55 7.26 -0.56 -5.20
N LYS A 56 8.52 -0.44 -4.81
CA LYS A 56 9.57 -1.28 -5.38
C LYS A 56 9.35 -2.74 -5.00
N ALA A 57 9.02 -2.98 -3.74
CA ALA A 57 8.78 -4.34 -3.26
C ALA A 57 7.57 -4.97 -3.93
N LEU A 58 6.57 -4.15 -4.25
CA LEU A 58 5.36 -4.63 -4.90
C LEU A 58 5.47 -4.68 -6.42
N GLY A 59 6.53 -4.07 -6.97
CA GLY A 59 6.70 -4.04 -8.41
C GLY A 59 5.73 -3.12 -9.13
N VAL A 60 5.31 -2.05 -8.47
CA VAL A 60 4.38 -1.09 -9.06
C VAL A 60 4.98 0.30 -9.05
N ASP A 61 4.41 1.18 -9.87
CA ASP A 61 4.80 2.57 -9.91
C ASP A 61 4.34 3.20 -8.60
N PRO A 62 5.17 3.99 -7.91
CA PRO A 62 4.74 4.63 -6.66
C PRO A 62 3.46 5.42 -6.80
N CYS A 63 3.21 6.02 -7.95
CA CYS A 63 1.99 6.78 -8.16
C CYS A 63 0.75 5.92 -8.03
N GLU A 64 0.89 4.63 -8.32
CA GLU A 64 -0.25 3.72 -8.20
C GLU A 64 -0.70 3.56 -6.76
N LEU A 65 0.21 3.73 -5.82
CA LEU A 65 -0.12 3.56 -4.42
C LEU A 65 -0.82 4.76 -3.81
N ILE A 66 -0.75 5.91 -4.49
CA ILE A 66 -1.39 7.11 -3.98
C ILE A 66 -2.48 7.63 -4.92
N ARG A 67 -2.84 6.85 -5.93
CA ARG A 67 -3.93 7.22 -6.82
C ARG A 67 -5.21 6.63 -6.28
N SER A 68 -6.26 7.41 -6.26
CA SER A 68 -7.53 6.92 -5.79
C SER A 68 -7.93 5.69 -6.60
N PRO A 69 -8.42 4.64 -5.95
CA PRO A 69 -8.84 3.44 -6.68
C PRO A 69 -9.94 3.79 -7.65
N PRO A 70 -10.03 3.06 -8.75
CA PRO A 70 -11.10 3.31 -9.71
C PRO A 70 -12.45 3.11 -9.05
N ARG A 71 -13.43 4.03 -9.35
CA ARG A 71 -14.71 3.93 -8.81
C ARG A 71 -15.39 2.81 -9.49
N ARG A 72 -16.06 2.00 -8.74
CA ARG A 72 -16.83 0.95 -9.33
C ARG A 72 -17.90 1.55 -10.10
N GLN A 73 -17.99 1.24 -11.35
CA GLN A 73 -19.02 1.79 -12.16
C GLN A 73 -20.32 1.17 -11.86
N ARG A 74 -21.31 1.99 -11.61
CA ARG A 74 -22.57 1.51 -11.35
C ARG A 74 -23.24 1.23 -12.58
N ARG A 75 -23.73 0.14 -12.78
CA ARG A 75 -24.37 -0.17 -13.94
C ARG A 75 -25.62 0.34 -13.82
N ARG A 76 -26.06 0.95 -14.61
CA ARG A 76 -27.26 1.49 -14.47
C ARG A 76 -28.18 0.93 -15.30
#